data_475aeabaf955ae5df8c2b4d3457244ad
#
_entry.id   475aeabaf955ae5df8c2b4d3457244ad
#
_cell.length_a   1.000
_cell.length_b   1.000
_cell.length_c   1.000
_cell.angle_alpha   90.00
_cell.angle_beta   90.00
_cell.angle_gamma   90.00
#
_symmetry.space_group_name_H-M   'P 1'
#
loop_
_entity.id
_entity.type
_entity.pdbx_description
1 polymer ?
#
loop_
_entity_poly.entity_id
_entity_poly.type
_entity_poly.pdbx_seq_one_letter_code
_entity_poly.pdbx_strand_id
1 'polypeptide(L)'
;MIGRLNHVGVATPSIAQSVVLYRDVLGAEVGEAFDLPAQKVRVCFVELPNGQVELLEPLGEDSPIARFLAKNPAGGQHHLCFEVESIDAAVAEMKGRGVQVLGEPRLGAHGTPVVFLHPRDMGGVLVELMESPAGH
;
A
#
# COMPACT_ATOMS: atom_id res chain seq x y z
N MET A 1 -11.67 15.57 -2.07
CA MET A 1 -11.69 14.28 -2.80
C MET A 1 -11.10 13.17 -1.97
N ILE A 2 -9.87 13.27 -1.48
CA ILE A 2 -9.31 12.26 -0.58
C ILE A 2 -9.82 12.45 0.85
N GLY A 3 -9.99 11.31 1.52
CA GLY A 3 -10.34 11.27 2.94
C GLY A 3 -9.12 11.01 3.82
N ARG A 4 -9.25 10.03 4.72
CA ARG A 4 -8.19 9.74 5.69
C ARG A 4 -6.99 9.03 5.04
N LEU A 5 -5.82 9.19 5.63
CA LEU A 5 -4.67 8.35 5.33
C LEU A 5 -4.95 6.96 5.91
N ASN A 6 -5.09 5.96 5.04
CA ASN A 6 -5.38 4.60 5.48
C ASN A 6 -4.12 3.89 5.99
N HIS A 7 -3.05 3.92 5.19
CA HIS A 7 -1.80 3.28 5.58
C HIS A 7 -0.59 3.87 4.86
N VAL A 8 0.57 3.56 5.41
CA VAL A 8 1.87 3.74 4.76
C VAL A 8 2.37 2.36 4.38
N GLY A 9 2.64 2.15 3.10
CA GLY A 9 3.23 0.90 2.61
C GLY A 9 4.73 0.90 2.83
N VAL A 10 5.26 -0.16 3.42
CA VAL A 10 6.69 -0.32 3.70
C VAL A 10 7.16 -1.64 3.11
N ALA A 11 8.10 -1.55 2.17
CA ALA A 11 8.73 -2.73 1.58
C ALA A 11 9.78 -3.27 2.55
N THR A 12 9.81 -4.57 2.73
CA THR A 12 10.79 -5.23 3.58
C THR A 12 11.30 -6.53 2.91
N PRO A 13 12.60 -6.83 3.05
CA PRO A 13 13.09 -8.14 2.61
C PRO A 13 12.62 -9.30 3.49
N SER A 14 12.12 -9.01 4.70
CA SER A 14 11.64 -10.05 5.61
C SER A 14 10.58 -9.47 6.54
N ILE A 15 9.33 -9.90 6.34
CA ILE A 15 8.23 -9.55 7.26
C ILE A 15 8.54 -10.07 8.67
N ALA A 16 9.09 -11.27 8.79
CA ALA A 16 9.42 -11.84 10.10
C ALA A 16 10.36 -10.95 10.90
N GLN A 17 11.38 -10.37 10.25
CA GLN A 17 12.31 -9.45 10.91
C GLN A 17 11.65 -8.10 11.22
N SER A 18 10.85 -7.57 10.31
CA SER A 18 10.16 -6.30 10.51
C SER A 18 9.14 -6.38 11.64
N VAL A 19 8.45 -7.51 11.78
CA VAL A 19 7.49 -7.72 12.87
C VAL A 19 8.18 -7.63 14.24
N VAL A 20 9.38 -8.17 14.36
CA VAL A 20 10.15 -8.04 15.61
C VAL A 20 10.37 -6.57 15.95
N LEU A 21 10.70 -5.73 14.97
CA LEU A 21 10.92 -4.31 15.20
C LEU A 21 9.64 -3.59 15.63
N TYR A 22 8.55 -3.80 14.92
CA TYR A 22 7.29 -3.11 15.22
C TYR A 22 6.61 -3.62 16.48
N ARG A 23 6.57 -4.94 16.65
CA ARG A 23 5.90 -5.54 17.81
C ARG A 23 6.76 -5.50 19.06
N ASP A 24 8.00 -5.99 18.99
CA ASP A 24 8.81 -6.22 20.18
C ASP A 24 9.60 -4.98 20.60
N VAL A 25 10.06 -4.15 19.65
CA VAL A 25 10.81 -2.94 19.95
C VAL A 25 9.87 -1.75 20.12
N LEU A 26 8.92 -1.55 19.19
CA LEU A 26 8.03 -0.39 19.22
C LEU A 26 6.72 -0.65 19.98
N GLY A 27 6.43 -1.90 20.35
CA GLY A 27 5.25 -2.22 21.13
C GLY A 27 3.93 -2.14 20.36
N ALA A 28 3.97 -2.20 19.02
CA ALA A 28 2.76 -2.11 18.22
C ALA A 28 2.03 -3.46 18.14
N GLU A 29 0.74 -3.39 17.84
CA GLU A 29 -0.07 -4.56 17.55
C GLU A 29 0.14 -4.95 16.10
N VAL A 30 0.49 -6.22 15.85
CA VAL A 30 0.79 -6.70 14.50
C VAL A 30 -0.08 -7.92 14.20
N GLY A 31 -0.79 -7.87 13.08
CA GLY A 31 -1.62 -8.98 12.60
C GLY A 31 -0.79 -10.10 11.98
N GLU A 32 -1.48 -11.14 11.53
CA GLU A 32 -0.83 -12.24 10.84
C GLU A 32 -0.52 -11.88 9.39
N ALA A 33 0.60 -12.37 8.88
CA ALA A 33 0.96 -12.20 7.48
C ALA A 33 0.08 -13.09 6.59
N PHE A 34 -0.24 -12.60 5.41
CA PHE A 34 -0.99 -13.38 4.43
C PHE A 34 -0.51 -13.04 3.01
N ASP A 35 -0.75 -13.96 2.09
CA ASP A 35 -0.30 -13.83 0.72
C ASP A 35 -1.40 -13.23 -0.16
N LEU A 36 -1.00 -12.30 -1.05
CA LEU A 36 -1.82 -11.78 -2.14
C LEU A 36 -1.15 -12.18 -3.45
N PRO A 37 -1.39 -13.39 -3.95
CA PRO A 37 -0.69 -13.88 -5.15
C PRO A 37 -0.96 -13.03 -6.39
N ALA A 38 -2.17 -12.49 -6.53
CA ALA A 38 -2.52 -11.66 -7.69
C ALA A 38 -1.67 -10.38 -7.75
N GLN A 39 -1.21 -9.89 -6.61
CA GLN A 39 -0.35 -8.70 -6.51
C GLN A 39 1.12 -9.08 -6.28
N LYS A 40 1.41 -10.37 -6.15
CA LYS A 40 2.76 -10.91 -5.98
C LYS A 40 3.45 -10.38 -4.72
N VAL A 41 2.69 -10.25 -3.64
CA VAL A 41 3.20 -9.78 -2.35
C VAL A 41 2.65 -10.61 -1.20
N ARG A 42 3.45 -10.70 -0.14
CA ARG A 42 3.00 -11.09 1.19
C ARG A 42 2.80 -9.82 1.99
N VAL A 43 1.72 -9.76 2.76
CA VAL A 43 1.28 -8.54 3.47
C VAL A 43 1.15 -8.82 4.95
N CYS A 44 1.51 -7.83 5.77
CA CYS A 44 1.28 -7.88 7.20
C CYS A 44 0.96 -6.46 7.69
N PHE A 45 -0.12 -6.32 8.46
CA PHE A 45 -0.54 -5.02 8.95
C PHE A 45 -0.07 -4.77 10.37
N VAL A 46 0.52 -3.60 10.58
CA VAL A 46 0.81 -3.04 11.91
C VAL A 46 -0.33 -2.10 12.25
N GLU A 47 -1.03 -2.36 13.34
CA GLU A 47 -2.21 -1.59 13.74
C GLU A 47 -1.81 -0.40 14.59
N LEU A 48 -2.28 0.80 14.22
CA LEU A 48 -2.03 2.05 14.91
C LEU A 48 -3.36 2.71 15.28
N PRO A 49 -3.40 3.58 16.30
CA PRO A 49 -4.64 4.29 16.65
C PRO A 49 -5.25 5.10 15.50
N ASN A 50 -4.42 5.58 14.56
CA ASN A 50 -4.84 6.50 13.49
C ASN A 50 -4.59 5.96 12.08
N GLY A 51 -4.36 4.66 11.93
CA GLY A 51 -4.12 4.05 10.62
C GLY A 51 -3.32 2.77 10.73
N GLN A 52 -2.64 2.42 9.66
CA GLN A 52 -1.84 1.19 9.62
C GLN A 52 -0.51 1.44 8.92
N VAL A 53 0.48 0.62 9.24
CA VAL A 53 1.63 0.40 8.38
C VAL A 53 1.42 -0.96 7.69
N GLU A 54 1.51 -0.97 6.37
CA GLU A 54 1.41 -2.21 5.59
C GLU A 54 2.81 -2.67 5.24
N LEU A 55 3.24 -3.79 5.83
CA LEU A 55 4.52 -4.40 5.49
C LEU A 55 4.34 -5.28 4.26
N LEU A 56 5.23 -5.12 3.28
CA LEU A 56 5.16 -5.80 1.99
C LEU A 56 6.45 -6.55 1.72
N GLU A 57 6.34 -7.87 1.53
CA GLU A 57 7.46 -8.73 1.16
C GLU A 57 7.15 -9.32 -0.22
N PRO A 58 8.14 -9.44 -1.12
CA PRO A 58 7.86 -9.94 -2.47
C PRO A 58 7.53 -11.43 -2.49
N LEU A 59 6.57 -11.81 -3.33
CA LEU A 59 6.35 -13.20 -3.72
C LEU A 59 6.89 -13.38 -5.14
N GLY A 60 8.14 -13.82 -5.25
CA GLY A 60 8.79 -14.06 -6.53
C GLY A 60 9.58 -12.84 -7.04
N GLU A 61 10.44 -13.12 -8.00
CA GLU A 61 11.37 -12.12 -8.54
C GLU A 61 10.69 -11.07 -9.42
N ASP A 62 9.52 -11.39 -9.96
CA ASP A 62 8.75 -10.48 -10.80
C ASP A 62 7.80 -9.58 -10.01
N SER A 63 7.85 -9.64 -8.68
CA SER A 63 7.09 -8.74 -7.82
C SER A 63 7.56 -7.29 -7.95
N PRO A 64 6.63 -6.30 -7.97
CA PRO A 64 7.02 -4.89 -7.90
C PRO A 64 7.86 -4.57 -6.67
N ILE A 65 7.63 -5.27 -5.56
CA ILE A 65 8.40 -5.08 -4.33
C ILE A 65 9.81 -5.62 -4.48
N ALA A 66 10.00 -6.71 -5.24
CA ALA A 66 11.34 -7.20 -5.54
C ALA A 66 12.16 -6.16 -6.32
N ARG A 67 11.53 -5.46 -7.27
CA ARG A 67 12.19 -4.39 -8.02
C ARG A 67 12.55 -3.21 -7.12
N PHE A 68 11.67 -2.85 -6.19
CA PHE A 68 11.94 -1.80 -5.22
C PHE A 68 13.13 -2.19 -4.33
N LEU A 69 13.16 -3.42 -3.82
CA LEU A 69 14.22 -3.90 -2.94
C LEU A 69 15.57 -4.03 -3.65
N ALA A 70 15.56 -4.25 -4.97
CA ALA A 70 16.81 -4.28 -5.74
C ALA A 70 17.54 -2.94 -5.65
N LYS A 71 16.81 -1.84 -5.53
CA LYS A 71 17.37 -0.48 -5.38
C LYS A 71 17.46 -0.05 -3.92
N ASN A 72 16.73 -0.69 -3.03
CA ASN A 72 16.65 -0.37 -1.61
C ASN A 72 16.74 -1.66 -0.80
N PRO A 73 17.94 -2.27 -0.71
CA PRO A 73 18.06 -3.63 -0.13
C PRO A 73 17.63 -3.77 1.32
N ALA A 74 17.70 -2.68 2.08
CA ALA A 74 17.26 -2.70 3.48
C ALA A 74 15.75 -2.52 3.64
N GLY A 75 15.04 -2.23 2.53
CA GLY A 75 13.64 -1.87 2.56
C GLY A 75 13.43 -0.37 2.63
N GLY A 76 12.21 0.05 2.88
CA GLY A 76 11.87 1.46 3.01
C GLY A 76 10.41 1.75 2.70
N GLN A 77 10.02 3.00 2.85
CA GLN A 77 8.67 3.44 2.53
C GLN A 77 8.42 3.26 1.03
N HIS A 78 7.28 2.66 0.69
CA HIS A 78 6.96 2.33 -0.69
C HIS A 78 5.82 3.18 -1.24
N HIS A 79 4.77 3.39 -0.47
CA HIS A 79 3.63 4.19 -0.91
C HIS A 79 2.82 4.75 0.25
N LEU A 80 1.98 5.73 -0.06
CA LEU A 80 0.94 6.25 0.83
C LEU A 80 -0.41 5.88 0.26
N CYS A 81 -1.35 5.46 1.10
CA CYS A 81 -2.71 5.12 0.69
C CYS A 81 -3.72 6.07 1.33
N PHE A 82 -4.50 6.75 0.50
CA PHE A 82 -5.61 7.60 0.93
C PHE A 82 -6.94 6.97 0.55
N GLU A 83 -7.94 7.13 1.42
CA GLU A 83 -9.29 6.64 1.16
C GLU A 83 -10.07 7.64 0.30
N VAL A 84 -10.92 7.11 -0.58
CA VAL A 84 -11.87 7.88 -1.38
C VAL A 84 -13.26 7.26 -1.25
N GLU A 85 -14.32 8.02 -1.49
CA GLU A 85 -15.69 7.49 -1.41
C GLU A 85 -16.01 6.53 -2.56
N SER A 86 -15.58 6.90 -3.79
CA SER A 86 -15.81 6.11 -5.00
C SER A 86 -14.53 6.05 -5.80
N ILE A 87 -14.03 4.84 -6.04
CA ILE A 87 -12.81 4.67 -6.83
C ILE A 87 -13.03 5.09 -8.28
N ASP A 88 -14.21 4.82 -8.84
CA ASP A 88 -14.50 5.20 -10.23
C ASP A 88 -14.54 6.72 -10.40
N ALA A 89 -15.16 7.43 -9.46
CA ALA A 89 -15.20 8.88 -9.48
C ALA A 89 -13.80 9.47 -9.29
N ALA A 90 -13.00 8.88 -8.40
CA ALA A 90 -11.62 9.33 -8.16
C ALA A 90 -10.74 9.15 -9.39
N VAL A 91 -10.85 8.00 -10.07
CA VAL A 91 -10.11 7.73 -11.31
C VAL A 91 -10.47 8.77 -12.39
N ALA A 92 -11.77 9.01 -12.57
CA ALA A 92 -12.24 10.00 -13.56
C ALA A 92 -11.69 11.39 -13.25
N GLU A 93 -11.71 11.80 -11.98
CA GLU A 93 -11.19 13.10 -11.58
C GLU A 93 -9.68 13.21 -11.80
N MET A 94 -8.93 12.17 -11.45
CA MET A 94 -7.48 12.15 -11.66
C MET A 94 -7.12 12.26 -13.14
N LYS A 95 -7.79 11.50 -13.98
CA LYS A 95 -7.59 11.57 -15.43
C LYS A 95 -7.95 12.97 -15.97
N GLY A 96 -9.03 13.54 -15.48
CA GLY A 96 -9.45 14.89 -15.87
C GLY A 96 -8.46 15.97 -15.46
N ARG A 97 -7.66 15.73 -14.44
CA ARG A 97 -6.61 16.65 -13.97
C ARG A 97 -5.25 16.36 -14.57
N GLY A 98 -5.15 15.39 -15.47
CA GLY A 98 -3.89 15.05 -16.13
C GLY A 98 -2.96 14.15 -15.31
N VAL A 99 -3.47 13.52 -14.25
CA VAL A 99 -2.70 12.59 -13.44
C VAL A 99 -2.80 11.19 -14.05
N GLN A 100 -1.66 10.53 -14.25
CA GLN A 100 -1.63 9.18 -14.80
C GLN A 100 -2.04 8.15 -13.75
N VAL A 101 -3.14 7.44 -14.04
CA VAL A 101 -3.59 6.30 -13.25
C VAL A 101 -2.95 5.03 -13.80
N LEU A 102 -2.33 4.24 -12.92
CA LEU A 102 -1.59 3.03 -13.31
C LEU A 102 -2.53 1.82 -13.30
N GLY A 103 -3.04 1.48 -14.48
CA GLY A 103 -3.93 0.32 -14.66
C GLY A 103 -5.37 0.60 -14.29
N GLU A 104 -6.14 -0.48 -14.19
CA GLU A 104 -7.55 -0.44 -13.81
C GLU A 104 -7.70 -0.73 -12.31
N PRO A 105 -8.81 -0.27 -11.69
CA PRO A 105 -9.08 -0.63 -10.30
C PRO A 105 -9.11 -2.14 -10.09
N ARG A 106 -8.52 -2.58 -8.98
CA ARG A 106 -8.50 -4.00 -8.59
C ARG A 106 -8.60 -4.09 -7.07
N LEU A 107 -8.98 -5.27 -6.57
CA LEU A 107 -9.11 -5.47 -5.13
C LEU A 107 -7.74 -5.42 -4.45
N GLY A 108 -7.64 -4.61 -3.40
CA GLY A 108 -6.46 -4.53 -2.57
C GLY A 108 -6.55 -5.43 -1.34
N ALA A 109 -5.57 -5.29 -0.45
CA ALA A 109 -5.45 -6.11 0.76
C ALA A 109 -6.65 -5.96 1.72
N HIS A 110 -7.35 -4.83 1.67
CA HIS A 110 -8.52 -4.57 2.51
C HIS A 110 -9.83 -5.06 1.87
N GLY A 111 -9.77 -5.67 0.69
CA GLY A 111 -10.94 -6.20 0.01
C GLY A 111 -11.79 -5.16 -0.71
N THR A 112 -11.28 -3.94 -0.89
CA THR A 112 -11.95 -2.88 -1.65
C THR A 112 -11.12 -2.49 -2.87
N PRO A 113 -11.73 -1.82 -3.88
CA PRO A 113 -11.00 -1.43 -5.08
C PRO A 113 -9.91 -0.39 -4.79
N VAL A 114 -8.76 -0.57 -5.42
CA VAL A 114 -7.61 0.35 -5.32
C VAL A 114 -7.05 0.65 -6.69
N VAL A 115 -6.40 1.81 -6.82
CA VAL A 115 -5.54 2.17 -7.95
C VAL A 115 -4.31 2.90 -7.44
N PHE A 116 -3.26 2.89 -8.26
CA PHE A 116 -2.05 3.69 -7.99
C PHE A 116 -1.96 4.85 -8.98
N LEU A 117 -1.42 5.97 -8.49
CA LEU A 117 -1.13 7.15 -9.30
C LEU A 117 0.38 7.22 -9.55
N HIS A 118 0.76 7.58 -10.77
CA HIS A 118 2.18 7.63 -11.12
C HIS A 118 2.93 8.64 -10.24
N PRO A 119 4.07 8.27 -9.65
CA PRO A 119 4.83 9.18 -8.75
C PRO A 119 5.24 10.48 -9.42
N ARG A 120 5.50 10.46 -10.74
CA ARG A 120 5.86 11.66 -11.50
C ARG A 120 4.82 12.77 -11.32
N ASP A 121 3.54 12.41 -11.20
CA ASP A 121 2.44 13.36 -11.08
C ASP A 121 2.08 13.66 -9.62
N MET A 122 2.75 13.00 -8.67
CA MET A 122 2.47 13.10 -7.24
C MET A 122 3.72 13.53 -6.44
N GLY A 123 4.55 14.37 -7.05
CA GLY A 123 5.72 14.91 -6.35
C GLY A 123 6.78 13.88 -6.00
N GLY A 124 6.84 12.77 -6.75
CA GLY A 124 7.81 11.70 -6.51
C GLY A 124 7.33 10.61 -5.56
N VAL A 125 6.08 10.70 -5.09
CA VAL A 125 5.50 9.73 -4.15
C VAL A 125 4.54 8.80 -4.88
N LEU A 126 4.71 7.49 -4.72
CA LEU A 126 3.71 6.54 -5.20
C LEU A 126 2.48 6.63 -4.29
N VAL A 127 1.36 7.04 -4.87
CA VAL A 127 0.10 7.23 -4.13
C VAL A 127 -0.88 6.16 -4.53
N GLU A 128 -1.46 5.51 -3.53
CA GLU A 128 -2.56 4.57 -3.71
C GLU A 128 -3.86 5.25 -3.28
N LEU A 129 -4.91 5.09 -4.08
CA LEU A 129 -6.27 5.47 -3.70
C LEU A 129 -7.06 4.20 -3.43
N MET A 130 -7.79 4.16 -2.32
CA MET A 130 -8.55 3.00 -1.89
C MET A 130 -9.99 3.44 -1.62
N GLU A 131 -10.95 2.73 -2.20
CA GLU A 131 -12.34 2.98 -1.85
C GLU A 131 -12.57 2.64 -0.39
N SER A 132 -13.21 3.55 0.34
CA SER A 132 -13.46 3.35 1.77
C SER A 132 -14.27 2.07 1.98
N PRO A 133 -13.89 1.22 2.96
CA PRO A 133 -14.67 0.03 3.25
C PRO A 133 -16.10 0.38 3.67
N ALA A 134 -17.04 -0.50 3.35
CA ALA A 134 -18.45 -0.32 3.74
C ALA A 134 -18.56 -0.16 5.26
N GLY A 135 -19.38 0.78 5.70
CA GLY A 135 -19.57 1.05 7.13
C GLY A 135 -18.66 2.12 7.72
N HIS A 136 -17.82 2.73 6.90
CA HIS A 136 -16.98 3.85 7.33
C HIS A 136 -17.64 5.18 7.13
#